data_c53eab1d041b6c2081f1b7c3aaa666b1
#
_entry.id   c53eab1d041b6c2081f1b7c3aaa666b1
#
_cell.length_a   1.000
_cell.length_b   1.000
_cell.length_c   1.000
_cell.angle_alpha   90.00
_cell.angle_beta   90.00
_cell.angle_gamma   90.00
#
_symmetry.space_group_name_H-M   'P 1'
#
loop_
_entity.id
_entity.type
_entity.pdbx_description
1 polymer ?
#
loop_
_entity_poly.entity_id
_entity_poly.type
_entity_poly.pdbx_seq_one_letter_code
_entity_poly.pdbx_strand_id
1 'polypeptide(L)'
;MKTLKEFMLKRKYVAVIYDDESQKKLKEWAETNGFDLSVDYDGSEQDPSEFDFHTTIFFTTNEVNLRNKEISEVPTEVIISGIKFLGENEDIPVLSLSYSGGLKDVRDHYEMLGLEDQWPSYQPHISLSYAKNQMDTAKIKLPDFRPKFNKIVIRDIVK
;
A
#
# COMPACT_ATOMS: atom_id res chain seq x y z
N MET A 1 4.13 -16.36 -32.51
CA MET A 1 2.97 -16.37 -31.61
C MET A 1 3.42 -16.67 -30.18
N LYS A 2 2.97 -15.88 -29.22
CA LYS A 2 3.34 -16.09 -27.82
C LYS A 2 2.53 -17.23 -27.21
N THR A 3 3.16 -18.02 -26.36
CA THR A 3 2.46 -19.06 -25.60
C THR A 3 1.63 -18.40 -24.48
N LEU A 4 0.67 -19.14 -23.92
CA LEU A 4 -0.11 -18.67 -22.78
C LEU A 4 0.81 -18.30 -21.60
N LYS A 5 1.86 -19.06 -21.36
CA LYS A 5 2.85 -18.81 -20.32
C LYS A 5 3.53 -17.45 -20.49
N GLU A 6 3.88 -17.07 -21.71
CA GLU A 6 4.52 -15.80 -22.01
C GLU A 6 3.59 -14.62 -21.71
N PHE A 7 2.28 -14.76 -21.99
CA PHE A 7 1.30 -13.74 -21.67
C PHE A 7 1.12 -13.55 -20.17
N MET A 8 1.30 -14.60 -19.37
CA MET A 8 1.11 -14.57 -17.92
C MET A 8 2.36 -14.15 -17.16
N LEU A 9 3.53 -14.19 -17.82
CA LEU A 9 4.82 -13.92 -17.18
C LEU A 9 5.15 -12.44 -17.27
N LYS A 10 4.75 -11.70 -16.25
CA LYS A 10 4.93 -10.24 -16.17
C LYS A 10 5.37 -9.82 -14.77
N ARG A 11 5.95 -8.63 -14.67
CA ARG A 11 6.22 -8.02 -13.37
C ARG A 11 4.90 -7.61 -12.74
N LYS A 12 4.79 -7.78 -11.44
CA LYS A 12 3.54 -7.62 -10.71
C LYS A 12 3.64 -6.60 -9.57
N TYR A 13 2.51 -5.96 -9.34
CA TYR A 13 2.23 -5.18 -8.16
C TYR A 13 1.27 -5.99 -7.30
N VAL A 14 1.62 -6.20 -6.04
CA VAL A 14 0.79 -6.90 -5.06
C VAL A 14 0.55 -5.96 -3.89
N ALA A 15 -0.70 -5.76 -3.52
CA ALA A 15 -1.07 -4.88 -2.42
C ALA A 15 -2.22 -5.46 -1.62
N VAL A 16 -2.26 -5.11 -0.34
CA VAL A 16 -3.44 -5.34 0.50
C VAL A 16 -4.27 -4.07 0.54
N ILE A 17 -5.60 -4.22 0.46
CA ILE A 17 -6.56 -3.11 0.47
C ILE A 17 -7.32 -3.19 1.78
N TYR A 18 -7.41 -2.06 2.48
CA TYR A 18 -8.11 -1.98 3.76
C TYR A 18 -9.62 -2.01 3.57
N ASP A 19 -10.33 -2.56 4.56
CA ASP A 19 -11.78 -2.68 4.50
C ASP A 19 -12.46 -1.31 4.59
N ASP A 20 -13.77 -1.26 4.30
CA ASP A 20 -14.52 0.00 4.22
C ASP A 20 -14.50 0.77 5.53
N GLU A 21 -14.60 0.08 6.67
CA GLU A 21 -14.53 0.73 7.98
C GLU A 21 -13.16 1.35 8.21
N SER A 22 -12.09 0.63 7.88
CA SER A 22 -10.72 1.13 8.01
C SER A 22 -10.45 2.29 7.06
N GLN A 23 -10.95 2.22 5.81
CA GLN A 23 -10.85 3.32 4.86
C GLN A 23 -11.48 4.59 5.43
N LYS A 24 -12.68 4.47 5.97
CA LYS A 24 -13.40 5.60 6.57
C LYS A 24 -12.64 6.20 7.73
N LYS A 25 -12.18 5.37 8.66
CA LYS A 25 -11.43 5.84 9.84
C LYS A 25 -10.10 6.48 9.47
N LEU A 26 -9.36 5.90 8.52
CA LEU A 26 -8.10 6.47 8.04
C LEU A 26 -8.34 7.81 7.37
N LYS A 27 -9.40 7.93 6.56
CA LYS A 27 -9.74 9.18 5.89
C LYS A 27 -10.07 10.27 6.90
N GLU A 28 -10.93 9.99 7.88
CA GLU A 28 -11.29 10.94 8.93
C GLU A 28 -10.05 11.39 9.72
N TRP A 29 -9.21 10.43 10.10
CA TRP A 29 -7.97 10.75 10.81
C TRP A 29 -7.03 11.61 9.96
N ALA A 30 -6.82 11.26 8.69
CA ALA A 30 -5.92 11.98 7.80
C ALA A 30 -6.41 13.41 7.56
N GLU A 31 -7.67 13.60 7.26
CA GLU A 31 -8.25 14.93 7.03
C GLU A 31 -8.21 15.79 8.30
N THR A 32 -8.52 15.20 9.45
CA THR A 32 -8.46 15.91 10.73
C THR A 32 -7.04 16.42 11.02
N ASN A 33 -6.03 15.71 10.59
CA ASN A 33 -4.62 16.06 10.81
C ASN A 33 -3.99 16.85 9.65
N GLY A 34 -4.80 17.28 8.69
CA GLY A 34 -4.36 18.18 7.62
C GLY A 34 -3.69 17.50 6.42
N PHE A 35 -3.81 16.20 6.28
CA PHE A 35 -3.29 15.53 5.09
C PHE A 35 -4.21 15.73 3.90
N ASP A 36 -3.62 16.08 2.75
CA ASP A 36 -4.36 16.37 1.53
C ASP A 36 -4.61 15.10 0.73
N LEU A 37 -5.86 14.69 0.61
CA LEU A 37 -6.31 13.50 -0.11
C LEU A 37 -6.81 13.81 -1.52
N SER A 38 -6.62 15.04 -2.01
CA SER A 38 -7.15 15.49 -3.31
C SER A 38 -6.20 15.23 -4.48
N VAL A 39 -5.07 14.59 -4.26
CA VAL A 39 -4.09 14.28 -5.30
C VAL A 39 -3.93 12.76 -5.40
N ASP A 40 -4.04 12.23 -6.62
CA ASP A 40 -3.82 10.81 -6.89
C ASP A 40 -2.32 10.51 -7.01
N TYR A 41 -1.99 9.23 -7.01
CA TYR A 41 -0.63 8.73 -7.15
C TYR A 41 0.11 9.32 -8.36
N ASP A 42 -0.60 9.52 -9.48
CA ASP A 42 -0.02 10.09 -10.70
C ASP A 42 0.08 11.63 -10.70
N GLY A 43 -0.31 12.28 -9.60
CA GLY A 43 -0.29 13.73 -9.46
C GLY A 43 -1.55 14.45 -9.95
N SER A 44 -2.52 13.72 -10.49
CA SER A 44 -3.79 14.32 -10.92
C SER A 44 -4.70 14.63 -9.75
N GLU A 45 -5.63 15.58 -9.95
CA GLU A 45 -6.63 15.88 -8.94
C GLU A 45 -7.67 14.76 -8.86
N GLN A 46 -8.13 14.49 -7.64
CA GLN A 46 -9.21 13.55 -7.39
C GLN A 46 -10.10 14.05 -6.26
N ASP A 47 -11.32 13.51 -6.18
CA ASP A 47 -12.16 13.72 -5.03
C ASP A 47 -11.51 13.02 -3.82
N PRO A 48 -11.34 13.71 -2.67
CA PRO A 48 -10.79 13.09 -1.47
C PRO A 48 -11.51 11.80 -1.06
N SER A 49 -12.80 11.66 -1.37
CA SER A 49 -13.55 10.42 -1.09
C SER A 49 -13.07 9.22 -1.90
N GLU A 50 -12.34 9.46 -2.99
CA GLU A 50 -11.80 8.39 -3.85
C GLU A 50 -10.41 7.92 -3.41
N PHE A 51 -9.80 8.59 -2.44
CA PHE A 51 -8.49 8.18 -1.93
C PHE A 51 -8.60 6.80 -1.28
N ASP A 52 -7.83 5.85 -1.80
CA ASP A 52 -7.91 4.43 -1.40
C ASP A 52 -6.65 4.03 -0.64
N PHE A 53 -6.80 3.76 0.64
CA PHE A 53 -5.68 3.37 1.50
C PHE A 53 -5.33 1.90 1.26
N HIS A 54 -4.06 1.64 1.05
CA HIS A 54 -3.54 0.31 0.80
C HIS A 54 -2.09 0.19 1.29
N THR A 55 -1.59 -1.03 1.34
CA THR A 55 -0.18 -1.28 1.61
C THR A 55 0.40 -2.16 0.51
N THR A 56 1.41 -1.66 -0.16
CA THR A 56 2.12 -2.42 -1.18
C THR A 56 2.89 -3.56 -0.52
N ILE A 57 2.72 -4.77 -1.01
CA ILE A 57 3.45 -5.96 -0.54
C ILE A 57 4.67 -6.21 -1.42
N PHE A 58 4.49 -6.16 -2.74
CA PHE A 58 5.57 -6.27 -3.72
C PHE A 58 5.34 -5.33 -4.89
N PHE A 59 6.42 -4.72 -5.33
CA PHE A 59 6.53 -4.09 -6.63
C PHE A 59 7.69 -4.81 -7.30
N THR A 60 7.40 -5.86 -8.10
CA THR A 60 8.41 -6.84 -8.47
C THR A 60 9.42 -6.33 -9.47
N THR A 61 10.68 -6.79 -9.34
CA THR A 61 11.74 -6.58 -10.33
C THR A 61 11.79 -7.70 -11.34
N ASN A 62 11.21 -8.86 -11.01
CA ASN A 62 11.23 -10.06 -11.84
C ASN A 62 9.86 -10.36 -12.42
N GLU A 63 9.85 -11.07 -13.53
CA GLU A 63 8.61 -11.56 -14.13
C GLU A 63 8.19 -12.85 -13.43
N VAL A 64 6.90 -12.94 -13.09
CA VAL A 64 6.33 -14.08 -12.39
C VAL A 64 5.05 -14.54 -13.06
N ASN A 65 4.74 -15.82 -12.93
CA ASN A 65 3.56 -16.42 -13.53
C ASN A 65 2.38 -16.34 -12.56
N LEU A 66 1.84 -15.13 -12.42
CA LEU A 66 0.64 -14.86 -11.62
C LEU A 66 -0.38 -14.12 -12.47
N ARG A 67 -1.65 -14.47 -12.29
CA ARG A 67 -2.75 -13.77 -12.95
C ARG A 67 -3.15 -12.53 -12.17
N ASN A 68 -3.60 -11.51 -12.88
CA ASN A 68 -4.26 -10.38 -12.24
C ASN A 68 -5.54 -10.88 -11.58
N LYS A 69 -5.72 -10.54 -10.33
CA LYS A 69 -6.91 -10.96 -9.56
C LYS A 69 -7.09 -10.12 -8.31
N GLU A 70 -8.28 -10.23 -7.76
CA GLU A 70 -8.61 -9.69 -6.45
C GLU A 70 -9.04 -10.86 -5.58
N ILE A 71 -8.40 -11.00 -4.43
CA ILE A 71 -8.66 -12.10 -3.49
C ILE A 71 -9.29 -11.52 -2.25
N SER A 72 -10.46 -12.04 -1.86
CA SER A 72 -11.08 -11.70 -0.58
C SER A 72 -10.40 -12.45 0.55
N GLU A 73 -10.10 -11.74 1.63
CA GLU A 73 -9.44 -12.28 2.81
C GLU A 73 -10.29 -12.07 4.06
N VAL A 74 -10.03 -12.86 5.08
CA VAL A 74 -10.56 -12.60 6.42
C VAL A 74 -9.91 -11.29 6.91
N PRO A 75 -10.68 -10.35 7.49
CA PRO A 75 -10.11 -9.08 7.96
C PRO A 75 -8.93 -9.31 8.88
N THR A 76 -7.78 -8.72 8.53
CA THR A 76 -6.51 -8.88 9.22
C THR A 76 -6.00 -7.53 9.66
N GLU A 77 -5.69 -7.37 10.95
CA GLU A 77 -5.22 -6.12 11.49
C GLU A 77 -3.74 -5.87 11.18
N VAL A 78 -3.39 -4.59 10.97
CA VAL A 78 -2.00 -4.13 10.92
C VAL A 78 -1.73 -3.23 12.13
N ILE A 79 -0.46 -3.13 12.52
CA ILE A 79 -0.04 -2.32 13.66
C ILE A 79 0.71 -1.10 13.14
N ILE A 80 0.22 0.08 13.47
CA ILE A 80 0.85 1.35 13.11
C ILE A 80 1.98 1.62 14.12
N SER A 81 3.19 1.88 13.63
CA SER A 81 4.37 2.11 14.47
C SER A 81 4.84 3.57 14.48
N GLY A 82 4.42 4.39 13.53
CA GLY A 82 4.84 5.79 13.48
C GLY A 82 4.39 6.50 12.22
N ILE A 83 4.83 7.75 12.08
CA ILE A 83 4.64 8.56 10.88
C ILE A 83 6.03 8.92 10.36
N LYS A 84 6.25 8.80 9.06
CA LYS A 84 7.50 9.24 8.43
C LYS A 84 7.22 9.74 7.02
N PHE A 85 8.23 10.27 6.38
CA PHE A 85 8.17 10.74 5.00
C PHE A 85 9.03 9.87 4.12
N LEU A 86 8.49 9.44 2.98
CA LEU A 86 9.19 8.67 1.96
C LEU A 86 9.31 9.47 0.67
N GLY A 87 9.93 8.87 -0.34
CA GLY A 87 10.19 9.50 -1.64
C GLY A 87 11.56 10.16 -1.70
N GLU A 88 12.00 10.51 -2.89
CA GLU A 88 13.32 11.12 -3.13
C GLU A 88 13.53 12.41 -2.33
N ASN A 89 12.47 13.20 -2.17
CA ASN A 89 12.52 14.47 -1.46
C ASN A 89 11.94 14.39 -0.05
N GLU A 90 11.67 13.18 0.45
CA GLU A 90 11.05 12.96 1.75
C GLU A 90 9.79 13.82 1.95
N ASP A 91 8.91 13.83 0.95
CA ASP A 91 7.71 14.66 0.90
C ASP A 91 6.40 13.87 0.79
N ILE A 92 6.48 12.55 0.91
CA ILE A 92 5.30 11.68 0.92
C ILE A 92 5.08 11.17 2.34
N PRO A 93 4.10 11.72 3.08
CA PRO A 93 3.83 11.27 4.45
C PRO A 93 3.19 9.89 4.44
N VAL A 94 3.66 9.02 5.33
CA VAL A 94 3.17 7.66 5.44
C VAL A 94 3.01 7.27 6.91
N LEU A 95 2.06 6.37 7.17
CA LEU A 95 2.03 5.62 8.42
C LEU A 95 2.95 4.41 8.27
N SER A 96 3.95 4.32 9.13
CA SER A 96 4.83 3.16 9.19
C SER A 96 4.09 2.02 9.89
N LEU A 97 4.26 0.81 9.38
CA LEU A 97 3.63 -0.39 9.93
C LEU A 97 4.68 -1.33 10.49
N SER A 98 4.29 -2.07 11.53
CA SER A 98 5.09 -3.17 12.03
C SER A 98 5.09 -4.31 11.01
N TYR A 99 6.27 -4.83 10.68
CA TYR A 99 6.38 -5.99 9.77
C TYR A 99 6.19 -7.27 10.57
N SER A 100 4.93 -7.61 10.84
CA SER A 100 4.57 -8.74 11.70
C SER A 100 3.17 -9.25 11.37
N GLY A 101 2.79 -10.37 11.96
CA GLY A 101 1.45 -10.94 11.88
C GLY A 101 0.99 -11.22 10.46
N GLY A 102 -0.26 -10.92 10.16
CA GLY A 102 -0.87 -11.22 8.87
C GLY A 102 -0.22 -10.52 7.69
N LEU A 103 0.30 -9.31 7.89
CA LEU A 103 1.01 -8.58 6.84
C LEU A 103 2.28 -9.34 6.42
N LYS A 104 3.04 -9.82 7.41
CA LYS A 104 4.24 -10.63 7.16
C LYS A 104 3.87 -11.95 6.48
N ASP A 105 2.78 -12.59 6.92
CA ASP A 105 2.31 -13.85 6.35
C ASP A 105 1.99 -13.72 4.87
N VAL A 106 1.32 -12.64 4.47
CA VAL A 106 1.01 -12.36 3.06
C VAL A 106 2.30 -12.20 2.26
N ARG A 107 3.24 -11.39 2.75
CA ARG A 107 4.50 -11.17 2.04
C ARG A 107 5.32 -12.45 1.93
N ASP A 108 5.44 -13.22 3.01
CA ASP A 108 6.16 -14.49 3.02
C ASP A 108 5.57 -15.47 1.99
N HIS A 109 4.25 -15.51 1.88
CA HIS A 109 3.57 -16.35 0.90
C HIS A 109 4.00 -16.03 -0.54
N TYR A 110 3.97 -14.75 -0.92
CA TYR A 110 4.36 -14.33 -2.27
C TYR A 110 5.86 -14.44 -2.51
N GLU A 111 6.67 -14.24 -1.48
CA GLU A 111 8.12 -14.48 -1.58
C GLU A 111 8.40 -15.95 -1.91
N MET A 112 7.67 -16.89 -1.29
CA MET A 112 7.76 -18.32 -1.59
C MET A 112 7.36 -18.63 -3.03
N LEU A 113 6.50 -17.82 -3.65
CA LEU A 113 6.12 -17.96 -5.05
C LEU A 113 7.16 -17.36 -6.01
N GLY A 114 8.26 -16.83 -5.49
CA GLY A 114 9.36 -16.32 -6.29
C GLY A 114 9.35 -14.84 -6.57
N LEU A 115 8.50 -14.06 -5.91
CA LEU A 115 8.48 -12.62 -6.10
C LEU A 115 9.69 -11.96 -5.43
N GLU A 116 10.31 -11.03 -6.16
CA GLU A 116 11.41 -10.22 -5.67
C GLU A 116 11.01 -8.74 -5.75
N ASP A 117 11.37 -7.98 -4.72
CA ASP A 117 10.97 -6.59 -4.60
C ASP A 117 11.97 -5.65 -5.27
N GLN A 118 11.46 -4.51 -5.74
CA GLN A 118 12.26 -3.42 -6.27
C GLN A 118 13.18 -2.79 -5.21
N TRP A 119 12.73 -2.79 -3.95
CA TRP A 119 13.50 -2.19 -2.86
C TRP A 119 14.25 -3.25 -2.07
N PRO A 120 15.52 -2.97 -1.68
CA PRO A 120 16.36 -3.96 -0.98
C PRO A 120 15.89 -4.24 0.45
N SER A 121 15.12 -3.31 1.04
CA SER A 121 14.58 -3.45 2.39
C SER A 121 13.10 -3.12 2.38
N TYR A 122 12.27 -4.05 2.82
CA TYR A 122 10.83 -3.83 2.86
C TYR A 122 10.45 -2.93 4.04
N GLN A 123 9.76 -1.83 3.73
CA GLN A 123 9.25 -0.89 4.73
C GLN A 123 7.74 -0.78 4.55
N PRO A 124 6.95 -1.62 5.25
CA PRO A 124 5.50 -1.59 5.10
C PRO A 124 4.93 -0.26 5.59
N HIS A 125 4.00 0.31 4.80
CA HIS A 125 3.44 1.61 5.12
C HIS A 125 2.09 1.82 4.45
N ILE A 126 1.37 2.82 4.94
CA ILE A 126 0.15 3.34 4.32
C ILE A 126 0.46 4.77 3.90
N SER A 127 0.39 5.08 2.61
CA SER A 127 0.58 6.46 2.13
C SER A 127 -0.61 7.31 2.52
N LEU A 128 -0.32 8.51 3.06
CA LEU A 128 -1.34 9.42 3.58
C LEU A 128 -1.67 10.57 2.64
N SER A 129 -0.78 10.89 1.71
CA SER A 129 -1.00 11.96 0.74
C SER A 129 0.02 11.87 -0.38
N TYR A 130 -0.40 12.21 -1.58
CA TYR A 130 0.49 12.33 -2.76
C TYR A 130 0.68 13.79 -3.18
N ALA A 131 0.25 14.73 -2.34
CA ALA A 131 0.39 16.16 -2.63
C ALA A 131 1.83 16.68 -2.52
N LYS A 132 2.77 15.84 -2.10
CA LYS A 132 4.20 16.16 -1.95
C LYS A 132 4.41 17.38 -1.07
N ASN A 133 3.84 17.32 0.10
CA ASN A 133 3.84 18.40 1.04
C ASN A 133 4.55 17.98 2.33
N GLN A 134 5.62 18.70 2.68
CA GLN A 134 6.31 18.47 3.95
C GLN A 134 5.58 19.25 5.04
N MET A 135 5.29 18.56 6.13
CA MET A 135 4.62 19.16 7.26
C MET A 135 5.23 18.63 8.56
N ASP A 136 5.07 19.38 9.63
CA ASP A 136 5.52 18.96 10.95
C ASP A 136 4.54 17.94 11.53
N THR A 137 4.99 16.72 11.73
CA THR A 137 4.18 15.64 12.27
C THR A 137 4.45 15.36 13.75
N ALA A 138 5.33 16.12 14.40
CA ALA A 138 5.78 15.86 15.77
C ALA A 138 4.65 15.87 16.80
N LYS A 139 3.59 16.66 16.56
CA LYS A 139 2.45 16.80 17.46
C LYS A 139 1.25 15.97 17.06
N ILE A 140 1.34 15.23 15.95
CA ILE A 140 0.23 14.42 15.48
C ILE A 140 0.21 13.11 16.26
N LYS A 141 -0.96 12.80 16.83
CA LYS A 141 -1.16 11.51 17.51
C LYS A 141 -1.45 10.44 16.47
N LEU A 142 -0.84 9.28 16.61
CA LEU A 142 -1.12 8.14 15.77
C LEU A 142 -2.59 7.74 15.88
N PRO A 143 -3.15 7.13 14.82
CA PRO A 143 -4.50 6.57 14.90
C PRO A 143 -4.62 5.62 16.09
N ASP A 144 -5.75 5.68 16.81
CA ASP A 144 -6.02 4.83 17.97
C ASP A 144 -6.73 3.52 17.62
N PHE A 145 -6.76 3.18 16.36
CA PHE A 145 -7.34 1.95 15.85
C PHE A 145 -6.32 1.20 15.00
N ARG A 146 -6.58 -0.09 14.77
CA ARG A 146 -5.75 -0.92 13.89
C ARG A 146 -6.50 -1.13 12.57
N PRO A 147 -5.97 -0.60 11.46
CA PRO A 147 -6.58 -0.84 10.14
C PRO A 147 -6.62 -2.34 9.83
N LYS A 148 -7.69 -2.76 9.15
CA LYS A 148 -7.86 -4.15 8.74
C LYS A 148 -7.93 -4.24 7.23
N PHE A 149 -7.13 -5.09 6.64
CA PHE A 149 -7.27 -5.39 5.22
C PHE A 149 -8.11 -6.66 5.03
N ASN A 150 -8.90 -6.68 3.97
CA ASN A 150 -9.75 -7.81 3.63
C ASN A 150 -9.63 -8.23 2.16
N LYS A 151 -8.70 -7.61 1.43
CA LYS A 151 -8.48 -7.91 0.01
C LYS A 151 -7.00 -7.86 -0.32
N ILE A 152 -6.59 -8.73 -1.24
CA ILE A 152 -5.27 -8.68 -1.86
C ILE A 152 -5.50 -8.49 -3.36
N VAL A 153 -4.83 -7.51 -3.96
CA VAL A 153 -4.92 -7.29 -5.41
C VAL A 153 -3.58 -7.59 -6.05
N ILE A 154 -3.64 -8.22 -7.22
CA ILE A 154 -2.47 -8.52 -8.03
C ILE A 154 -2.73 -7.93 -9.41
N ARG A 155 -1.83 -7.06 -9.86
CA ARG A 155 -1.95 -6.34 -11.13
C ARG A 155 -0.62 -6.33 -11.86
N ASP A 156 -0.67 -6.27 -13.19
CA ASP A 156 0.51 -6.04 -14.01
C ASP A 156 1.08 -4.65 -13.71
N ILE A 157 2.42 -4.57 -13.65
CA ILE A 157 3.08 -3.28 -13.60
C ILE A 157 3.03 -2.69 -14.99
N VAL A 158 2.39 -1.54 -15.12
CA VAL A 158 2.28 -0.78 -16.36
C VAL A 158 3.29 0.35 -16.34
N LYS A 159 4.11 0.40 -17.39
CA LYS A 159 5.10 1.47 -17.54
C LYS A 159 4.55 2.62 -18.37
#